data_c118924384f1d3d1f6e0c5f2603a9daa
#
_entry.id   c118924384f1d3d1f6e0c5f2603a9daa
#
_cell.length_a   1.000
_cell.length_b   1.000
_cell.length_c   1.000
_cell.angle_alpha   90.00
_cell.angle_beta   90.00
_cell.angle_gamma   90.00
#
_symmetry.space_group_name_H-M   'P 1'
#
loop_
_entity.id
_entity.type
_entity.pdbx_description
1 polymer ?
#
loop_
_entity_poly.entity_id
_entity_poly.type
_entity_poly.pdbx_seq_one_letter_code
_entity_poly.pdbx_strand_id
1 'polypeptide(L)'
;MGENSLKIVMYPWFAMGHLTTFLHISNKFAEKGHQIFFILPTKTQSKLDQFNLHPHLIKFIPITVPHVHGLPDGTETTADVPFPMYSLIRHAMDLTEPVIESLLRELKPHFVFFDFTHWLPALARRLGIKSVHYCTISPASVAYLFRDEPAADAFLGPPPGFPPSAISLHKHEARGVDWINNVKEFGSGMKFVQRMLMAAEECDAMGFKSCNEMEGPFCEFLEKKFKKPMILAGPVLPEPPTSTLDEKWAKWLDQFKAKSVIFCSFGSEARLERDQFQELILGFELTGFPFLAALKPPIGAETVEEALPEGFRERTAERGVVHGGWVQQQLILSHPSVGCFVTHCGWGSLSEAMVNECQLVLLPDVGDQPINARLMGGDLRVGVEVEKGEEDGLFTREGVMNAVRLVMEDDSEIGKEIRTKHSEWREFLLREGLESSYFDDFCS
;
A
#
# COMPACT_ATOMS: atom_id res chain seq x y z
N MET A 1 15.35 -14.15 28.85
CA MET A 1 15.58 -13.49 27.57
C MET A 1 16.69 -14.29 26.91
N GLY A 2 16.47 -14.81 25.71
CA GLY A 2 17.50 -15.57 25.00
C GLY A 2 18.72 -14.68 24.73
N GLU A 3 19.91 -15.24 24.66
CA GLU A 3 21.19 -14.54 24.48
C GLU A 3 21.24 -13.68 23.19
N ASN A 4 20.27 -13.76 22.28
CA ASN A 4 20.21 -13.07 21.00
C ASN A 4 18.99 -12.16 20.80
N SER A 5 18.33 -11.67 21.86
CA SER A 5 17.19 -10.76 21.70
C SER A 5 17.65 -9.36 21.30
N LEU A 6 17.22 -8.90 20.13
CA LEU A 6 17.49 -7.55 19.63
C LEU A 6 16.46 -6.55 20.18
N LYS A 7 16.90 -5.29 20.32
CA LYS A 7 16.05 -4.12 20.52
C LYS A 7 15.92 -3.38 19.19
N ILE A 8 14.70 -3.20 18.72
CA ILE A 8 14.41 -2.59 17.42
C ILE A 8 13.45 -1.43 17.64
N VAL A 9 13.77 -0.27 17.07
CA VAL A 9 12.86 0.88 17.01
C VAL A 9 12.20 0.90 15.64
N MET A 10 10.87 1.10 15.61
CA MET A 10 10.08 1.31 14.41
C MET A 10 9.60 2.76 14.38
N TYR A 11 9.93 3.48 13.33
CA TYR A 11 9.52 4.88 13.15
C TYR A 11 8.98 5.11 11.73
N PRO A 12 7.75 4.64 11.45
CA PRO A 12 7.09 4.76 10.16
C PRO A 12 6.55 6.16 9.89
N TRP A 13 6.31 6.45 8.62
CA TRP A 13 5.54 7.60 8.16
C TRP A 13 4.13 7.64 8.78
N PHE A 14 3.62 8.83 9.08
CA PHE A 14 2.32 9.03 9.73
C PHE A 14 1.15 8.85 8.76
N ALA A 15 1.11 7.70 8.10
CA ALA A 15 0.01 7.25 7.26
C ALA A 15 -0.40 5.83 7.69
N MET A 16 -1.70 5.53 7.71
CA MET A 16 -2.21 4.24 8.20
C MET A 16 -1.60 3.05 7.45
N GLY A 17 -1.43 3.15 6.12
CA GLY A 17 -0.81 2.10 5.31
C GLY A 17 0.65 1.80 5.70
N HIS A 18 1.41 2.81 6.15
CA HIS A 18 2.77 2.65 6.64
C HIS A 18 2.80 2.09 8.06
N LEU A 19 1.99 2.69 8.94
CA LEU A 19 1.88 2.26 10.34
C LEU A 19 1.48 0.78 10.46
N THR A 20 0.50 0.32 9.70
CA THR A 20 0.07 -1.09 9.70
C THR A 20 1.13 -2.00 9.11
N THR A 21 1.79 -1.62 8.01
CA THR A 21 2.87 -2.41 7.40
C THR A 21 4.05 -2.60 8.37
N PHE A 22 4.46 -1.53 9.07
CA PHE A 22 5.50 -1.62 10.09
C PHE A 22 5.07 -2.45 11.31
N LEU A 23 3.80 -2.41 11.68
CA LEU A 23 3.30 -3.23 12.78
C LEU A 23 3.24 -4.71 12.41
N HIS A 24 2.90 -5.05 11.16
CA HIS A 24 2.94 -6.43 10.70
C HIS A 24 4.36 -7.01 10.80
N ILE A 25 5.38 -6.30 10.30
CA ILE A 25 6.76 -6.78 10.45
C ILE A 25 7.21 -6.79 11.92
N SER A 26 6.71 -5.87 12.74
CA SER A 26 6.98 -5.87 14.19
C SER A 26 6.46 -7.14 14.87
N ASN A 27 5.28 -7.62 14.50
CA ASN A 27 4.74 -8.89 15.00
C ASN A 27 5.69 -10.05 14.65
N LYS A 28 6.20 -10.10 13.42
CA LYS A 28 7.17 -11.15 13.01
C LYS A 28 8.48 -11.10 13.80
N PHE A 29 9.03 -9.92 14.06
CA PHE A 29 10.18 -9.77 14.96
C PHE A 29 9.87 -10.22 16.39
N ALA A 30 8.68 -9.90 16.89
CA ALA A 30 8.26 -10.31 18.22
C ALA A 30 8.08 -11.84 18.32
N GLU A 31 7.58 -12.53 17.27
CA GLU A 31 7.53 -14.00 17.20
C GLU A 31 8.92 -14.64 17.37
N LYS A 32 9.98 -13.98 16.90
CA LYS A 32 11.38 -14.40 17.09
C LYS A 32 11.97 -14.00 18.45
N GLY A 33 11.17 -13.35 19.32
CA GLY A 33 11.57 -12.95 20.67
C GLY A 33 12.30 -11.62 20.77
N HIS A 34 12.27 -10.79 19.73
CA HIS A 34 12.87 -9.46 19.73
C HIS A 34 11.97 -8.45 20.45
N GLN A 35 12.58 -7.39 21.01
CA GLN A 35 11.88 -6.28 21.65
C GLN A 35 11.69 -5.15 20.67
N ILE A 36 10.45 -4.71 20.48
CA ILE A 36 10.08 -3.65 19.55
C ILE A 36 9.59 -2.42 20.30
N PHE A 37 10.11 -1.27 19.93
CA PHE A 37 9.66 0.04 20.38
C PHE A 37 9.06 0.77 19.18
N PHE A 38 7.74 0.80 19.13
CA PHE A 38 7.00 1.31 17.99
C PHE A 38 6.56 2.76 18.26
N ILE A 39 7.21 3.71 17.59
CA ILE A 39 6.92 5.14 17.75
C ILE A 39 5.78 5.53 16.81
N LEU A 40 4.75 6.19 17.34
CA LEU A 40 3.55 6.54 16.60
C LEU A 40 2.90 7.81 17.15
N PRO A 41 2.05 8.50 16.36
CA PRO A 41 1.24 9.62 16.86
C PRO A 41 0.26 9.19 17.95
N THR A 42 0.08 10.03 18.97
CA THR A 42 -0.66 9.70 20.20
C THR A 42 -2.09 9.21 19.95
N LYS A 43 -2.86 9.92 19.11
CA LYS A 43 -4.27 9.56 18.84
C LYS A 43 -4.42 8.33 17.94
N THR A 44 -3.33 7.91 17.30
CA THR A 44 -3.33 6.79 16.36
C THR A 44 -3.20 5.46 17.07
N GLN A 45 -2.69 5.44 18.30
CA GLN A 45 -2.46 4.22 19.07
C GLN A 45 -3.72 3.33 19.15
N SER A 46 -4.84 3.89 19.54
CA SER A 46 -6.09 3.12 19.71
C SER A 46 -6.59 2.43 18.42
N LYS A 47 -6.21 2.96 17.25
CA LYS A 47 -6.53 2.35 15.95
C LYS A 47 -5.65 1.15 15.66
N LEU A 48 -4.46 1.08 16.26
CA LEU A 48 -3.46 0.04 16.03
C LEU A 48 -3.42 -1.04 17.12
N ASP A 49 -3.98 -0.78 18.31
CA ASP A 49 -3.93 -1.73 19.44
C ASP A 49 -4.41 -3.13 19.06
N GLN A 50 -5.47 -3.24 18.25
CA GLN A 50 -6.02 -4.52 17.81
C GLN A 50 -5.09 -5.33 16.89
N PHE A 51 -4.12 -4.68 16.23
CA PHE A 51 -3.15 -5.31 15.34
C PHE A 51 -1.82 -5.62 16.04
N ASN A 52 -1.65 -5.23 17.30
CA ASN A 52 -0.49 -5.60 18.10
C ASN A 52 -0.71 -6.97 18.75
N LEU A 53 -0.19 -8.01 18.12
CA LEU A 53 -0.37 -9.40 18.57
C LEU A 53 0.55 -9.78 19.75
N HIS A 54 1.59 -8.99 20.01
CA HIS A 54 2.59 -9.26 21.04
C HIS A 54 2.83 -8.07 21.98
N PRO A 55 1.81 -7.57 22.72
CA PRO A 55 1.91 -6.35 23.51
C PRO A 55 2.96 -6.39 24.64
N HIS A 56 3.44 -7.58 25.00
CA HIS A 56 4.54 -7.76 25.95
C HIS A 56 5.93 -7.54 25.33
N LEU A 57 6.08 -7.69 24.02
CA LEU A 57 7.32 -7.47 23.27
C LEU A 57 7.28 -6.20 22.42
N ILE A 58 6.10 -5.81 21.89
CA ILE A 58 5.91 -4.60 21.12
C ILE A 58 5.33 -3.51 22.01
N LYS A 59 6.16 -2.52 22.34
CA LYS A 59 5.77 -1.37 23.17
C LYS A 59 5.50 -0.17 22.28
N PHE A 60 4.27 0.30 22.28
CA PHE A 60 3.92 1.57 21.65
C PHE A 60 4.50 2.73 22.44
N ILE A 61 5.15 3.66 21.74
CA ILE A 61 5.71 4.91 22.27
C ILE A 61 4.99 6.06 21.56
N PRO A 62 3.90 6.56 22.14
CA PRO A 62 3.16 7.66 21.54
C PRO A 62 3.97 8.97 21.64
N ILE A 63 4.02 9.69 20.55
CA ILE A 63 4.62 11.03 20.46
C ILE A 63 3.58 12.07 20.05
N THR A 64 3.75 13.29 20.53
CA THR A 64 2.96 14.42 20.05
C THR A 64 3.50 14.89 18.71
N VAL A 65 2.64 14.93 17.69
CA VAL A 65 3.00 15.51 16.39
C VAL A 65 3.08 17.03 16.54
N PRO A 66 4.21 17.66 16.23
CA PRO A 66 4.37 19.10 16.35
C PRO A 66 3.37 19.85 15.46
N HIS A 67 2.80 20.93 15.98
CA HIS A 67 1.94 21.79 15.17
C HIS A 67 2.76 22.55 14.13
N VAL A 68 2.25 22.55 12.89
CA VAL A 68 2.81 23.30 11.76
C VAL A 68 1.75 24.25 11.23
N HIS A 69 2.15 25.51 10.98
CA HIS A 69 1.24 26.49 10.41
C HIS A 69 0.63 25.99 9.09
N GLY A 70 -0.69 26.03 8.98
CA GLY A 70 -1.43 25.52 7.83
C GLY A 70 -2.03 24.11 8.02
N LEU A 71 -1.60 23.36 9.06
CA LEU A 71 -2.30 22.13 9.46
C LEU A 71 -3.49 22.46 10.40
N PRO A 72 -4.63 21.80 10.25
CA PRO A 72 -5.71 21.86 11.23
C PRO A 72 -5.23 21.38 12.61
N ASP A 73 -5.79 21.96 13.67
CA ASP A 73 -5.48 21.57 15.03
C ASP A 73 -5.78 20.09 15.28
N GLY A 74 -4.80 19.39 15.83
CA GLY A 74 -4.93 17.99 16.18
C GLY A 74 -4.76 17.01 15.02
N THR A 75 -4.30 17.46 13.86
CA THR A 75 -3.86 16.61 12.75
C THR A 75 -2.65 15.77 13.19
N GLU A 76 -2.71 14.47 12.96
CA GLU A 76 -1.60 13.55 13.26
C GLU A 76 -1.16 12.71 12.07
N THR A 77 -2.07 12.41 11.15
CA THR A 77 -1.83 11.49 10.03
C THR A 77 -2.35 12.03 8.71
N THR A 78 -1.93 11.42 7.60
CA THR A 78 -2.44 11.74 6.25
C THR A 78 -3.95 11.55 6.12
N ALA A 79 -4.56 10.68 6.93
CA ALA A 79 -6.01 10.47 6.92
C ALA A 79 -6.82 11.67 7.44
N ASP A 80 -6.17 12.59 8.16
CA ASP A 80 -6.80 13.75 8.78
C ASP A 80 -6.87 14.97 7.84
N VAL A 81 -6.16 14.93 6.69
CA VAL A 81 -6.03 16.07 5.75
C VAL A 81 -6.03 15.61 4.29
N PRO A 82 -6.36 16.49 3.33
CA PRO A 82 -6.25 16.17 1.90
C PRO A 82 -4.78 16.11 1.45
N PHE A 83 -4.53 15.38 0.36
CA PHE A 83 -3.20 15.12 -0.21
C PHE A 83 -2.28 16.36 -0.34
N PRO A 84 -2.74 17.57 -0.77
CA PRO A 84 -1.86 18.74 -0.85
C PRO A 84 -1.20 19.16 0.47
N MET A 85 -1.75 18.71 1.61
CA MET A 85 -1.21 19.03 2.94
C MET A 85 -0.21 17.99 3.46
N TYR A 86 0.07 16.92 2.74
CA TYR A 86 1.01 15.86 3.17
C TYR A 86 2.42 16.40 3.39
N SER A 87 2.84 17.42 2.62
CA SER A 87 4.12 18.09 2.84
C SER A 87 4.22 18.78 4.21
N LEU A 88 3.11 19.27 4.76
CA LEU A 88 3.06 19.85 6.11
C LEU A 88 3.21 18.78 7.19
N ILE A 89 2.63 17.59 6.98
CA ILE A 89 2.82 16.46 7.92
C ILE A 89 4.28 15.98 7.86
N ARG A 90 4.91 15.94 6.67
CA ARG A 90 6.34 15.62 6.59
C ARG A 90 7.19 16.64 7.34
N HIS A 91 6.85 17.91 7.25
CA HIS A 91 7.51 18.94 8.05
C HIS A 91 7.29 18.75 9.56
N ALA A 92 6.06 18.44 9.98
CA ALA A 92 5.78 18.12 11.38
C ALA A 92 6.60 16.89 11.86
N MET A 93 6.73 15.86 11.01
CA MET A 93 7.58 14.70 11.30
C MET A 93 9.06 15.08 11.41
N ASP A 94 9.58 15.97 10.57
CA ASP A 94 10.97 16.44 10.69
C ASP A 94 11.21 17.18 12.01
N LEU A 95 10.23 17.93 12.50
CA LEU A 95 10.32 18.63 13.79
C LEU A 95 10.36 17.69 15.01
N THR A 96 10.10 16.39 14.82
CA THR A 96 10.24 15.40 15.89
C THR A 96 11.69 14.97 16.13
N GLU A 97 12.66 15.33 15.28
CA GLU A 97 14.07 14.89 15.40
C GLU A 97 14.61 14.96 16.82
N PRO A 98 14.45 16.05 17.62
CA PRO A 98 14.97 16.12 18.98
C PRO A 98 14.34 15.09 19.93
N VAL A 99 13.05 14.79 19.76
CA VAL A 99 12.32 13.78 20.56
C VAL A 99 12.82 12.39 20.19
N ILE A 100 12.97 12.11 18.91
CA ILE A 100 13.50 10.83 18.41
C ILE A 100 14.94 10.62 18.87
N GLU A 101 15.79 11.64 18.79
CA GLU A 101 17.16 11.55 19.31
C GLU A 101 17.18 11.18 20.79
N SER A 102 16.34 11.82 21.61
CA SER A 102 16.23 11.51 23.04
C SER A 102 15.81 10.05 23.28
N LEU A 103 14.79 9.58 22.57
CA LEU A 103 14.30 8.20 22.66
C LEU A 103 15.39 7.19 22.24
N LEU A 104 16.10 7.44 21.13
CA LEU A 104 17.15 6.54 20.67
C LEU A 104 18.33 6.48 21.66
N ARG A 105 18.68 7.59 22.31
CA ARG A 105 19.73 7.63 23.38
C ARG A 105 19.31 6.86 24.62
N GLU A 106 18.04 6.90 24.99
CA GLU A 106 17.49 6.18 26.15
C GLU A 106 17.37 4.69 25.87
N LEU A 107 16.73 4.30 24.76
CA LEU A 107 16.42 2.92 24.41
C LEU A 107 17.65 2.13 23.98
N LYS A 108 18.63 2.79 23.37
CA LYS A 108 19.86 2.19 22.81
C LYS A 108 19.54 0.95 21.98
N PRO A 109 18.72 1.08 20.90
CA PRO A 109 18.37 -0.04 20.06
C PRO A 109 19.56 -0.50 19.22
N HIS A 110 19.52 -1.74 18.72
CA HIS A 110 20.48 -2.24 17.75
C HIS A 110 20.15 -1.70 16.35
N PHE A 111 18.85 -1.63 16.04
CA PHE A 111 18.35 -1.18 14.75
C PHE A 111 17.24 -0.15 14.90
N VAL A 112 17.16 0.77 13.93
CA VAL A 112 16.01 1.63 13.71
C VAL A 112 15.49 1.42 12.29
N PHE A 113 14.21 1.07 12.17
CA PHE A 113 13.48 0.96 10.92
C PHE A 113 12.69 2.24 10.70
N PHE A 114 12.73 2.77 9.49
CA PHE A 114 12.08 4.02 9.13
C PHE A 114 11.75 4.04 7.63
N ASP A 115 10.99 5.03 7.19
CA ASP A 115 10.71 5.22 5.76
C ASP A 115 10.92 6.65 5.25
N PHE A 116 10.20 7.67 5.72
CA PHE A 116 10.19 9.00 5.12
C PHE A 116 11.19 10.02 5.72
N THR A 117 11.92 9.68 6.76
CA THR A 117 12.82 10.62 7.46
C THR A 117 14.23 10.59 6.89
N HIS A 118 14.59 11.60 6.10
CA HIS A 118 15.92 11.74 5.50
C HIS A 118 17.07 11.97 6.48
N TRP A 119 16.78 12.56 7.64
CA TRP A 119 17.77 12.88 8.69
C TRP A 119 18.10 11.68 9.61
N LEU A 120 17.24 10.69 9.67
CA LEU A 120 17.34 9.58 10.64
C LEU A 120 18.59 8.68 10.43
N PRO A 121 19.00 8.32 9.21
CA PRO A 121 20.24 7.54 9.03
C PRO A 121 21.48 8.23 9.60
N ALA A 122 21.62 9.53 9.38
CA ALA A 122 22.74 10.31 9.91
C ALA A 122 22.70 10.36 11.46
N LEU A 123 21.53 10.54 12.04
CA LEU A 123 21.32 10.49 13.48
C LEU A 123 21.68 9.10 14.06
N ALA A 124 21.16 8.05 13.47
CA ALA A 124 21.42 6.66 13.89
C ALA A 124 22.93 6.36 13.88
N ARG A 125 23.61 6.73 12.80
CA ARG A 125 25.07 6.57 12.66
C ARG A 125 25.84 7.27 13.78
N ARG A 126 25.45 8.53 14.15
CA ARG A 126 26.07 9.27 15.28
C ARG A 126 25.90 8.55 16.63
N LEU A 127 24.82 7.79 16.77
CA LEU A 127 24.48 7.03 17.99
C LEU A 127 25.00 5.59 17.98
N GLY A 128 25.64 5.14 16.89
CA GLY A 128 26.11 3.76 16.73
C GLY A 128 24.98 2.74 16.51
N ILE A 129 23.82 3.20 16.00
CA ILE A 129 22.63 2.40 15.72
C ILE A 129 22.58 2.12 14.21
N LYS A 130 22.23 0.91 13.82
CA LYS A 130 22.03 0.54 12.43
C LYS A 130 20.66 1.00 11.94
N SER A 131 20.62 1.57 10.74
CA SER A 131 19.39 2.11 10.14
C SER A 131 18.94 1.28 8.95
N VAL A 132 17.66 0.90 8.93
CA VAL A 132 17.02 0.17 7.82
C VAL A 132 15.91 1.03 7.22
N HIS A 133 16.08 1.44 5.97
CA HIS A 133 15.01 2.08 5.20
C HIS A 133 14.03 1.00 4.75
N TYR A 134 12.95 0.81 5.52
CA TYR A 134 11.93 -0.20 5.21
C TYR A 134 10.85 0.40 4.31
N CYS A 135 10.95 0.12 3.02
CA CYS A 135 10.06 0.66 2.00
C CYS A 135 8.69 -0.05 2.04
N THR A 136 7.63 0.72 2.17
CA THR A 136 6.25 0.21 2.16
C THR A 136 5.68 0.03 0.74
N ILE A 137 6.41 0.49 -0.27
CA ILE A 137 6.15 0.26 -1.69
C ILE A 137 7.05 -0.87 -2.22
N SER A 138 6.70 -1.40 -3.39
CA SER A 138 7.40 -2.54 -3.99
C SER A 138 8.84 -2.21 -4.42
N PRO A 139 9.76 -3.19 -4.46
CA PRO A 139 11.08 -3.04 -5.05
C PRO A 139 11.04 -2.48 -6.49
N ALA A 140 10.10 -2.95 -7.31
CA ALA A 140 9.90 -2.46 -8.67
C ALA A 140 9.56 -0.97 -8.70
N SER A 141 8.71 -0.52 -7.77
CA SER A 141 8.33 0.89 -7.63
C SER A 141 9.52 1.76 -7.24
N VAL A 142 10.31 1.34 -6.25
CA VAL A 142 11.53 2.06 -5.87
C VAL A 142 12.53 2.10 -7.02
N ALA A 143 12.74 0.97 -7.71
CA ALA A 143 13.65 0.88 -8.86
C ALA A 143 13.22 1.80 -10.01
N TYR A 144 11.94 1.97 -10.22
CA TYR A 144 11.40 2.83 -11.27
C TYR A 144 11.40 4.32 -10.88
N LEU A 145 11.05 4.67 -9.64
CA LEU A 145 10.79 6.03 -9.20
C LEU A 145 12.03 6.78 -8.67
N PHE A 146 12.98 6.11 -8.04
CA PHE A 146 14.13 6.75 -7.41
C PHE A 146 15.23 7.06 -8.43
N ARG A 147 15.11 8.21 -9.10
CA ARG A 147 16.04 8.69 -10.14
C ARG A 147 16.74 9.96 -9.69
N ASP A 148 18.01 10.06 -10.03
CA ASP A 148 18.89 11.16 -9.55
C ASP A 148 18.54 12.52 -10.13
N GLU A 149 18.13 12.60 -11.40
CA GLU A 149 17.63 13.84 -12.05
C GLU A 149 16.64 13.48 -13.15
N PRO A 150 15.35 13.36 -12.86
CA PRO A 150 14.38 13.09 -13.90
C PRO A 150 14.12 14.33 -14.76
N ALA A 151 14.38 14.23 -16.06
CA ALA A 151 13.79 15.15 -17.03
C ALA A 151 12.27 14.91 -17.09
N ALA A 152 11.48 15.90 -17.56
CA ALA A 152 10.02 15.81 -17.59
C ALA A 152 9.46 14.53 -18.25
N ASP A 153 10.14 14.00 -19.27
CA ASP A 153 9.75 12.78 -19.98
C ASP A 153 10.44 11.50 -19.46
N ALA A 154 11.25 11.61 -18.41
CA ALA A 154 12.04 10.47 -17.92
C ALA A 154 11.18 9.32 -17.43
N PHE A 155 9.99 9.62 -16.88
CA PHE A 155 9.07 8.61 -16.33
C PHE A 155 8.22 7.88 -17.37
N LEU A 156 8.26 8.25 -18.65
CA LEU A 156 7.59 7.51 -19.72
C LEU A 156 8.19 6.11 -19.95
N GLY A 157 9.45 5.91 -19.59
CA GLY A 157 10.13 4.62 -19.70
C GLY A 157 10.94 4.29 -18.47
N PRO A 158 11.41 3.04 -18.33
CA PRO A 158 12.24 2.61 -17.22
C PRO A 158 13.61 3.29 -17.22
N PRO A 159 14.30 3.41 -16.06
CA PRO A 159 15.65 3.93 -15.99
C PRO A 159 16.66 3.00 -16.68
N PRO A 160 17.83 3.52 -17.12
CA PRO A 160 18.89 2.70 -17.70
C PRO A 160 19.30 1.53 -16.81
N GLY A 161 19.34 0.32 -17.37
CA GLY A 161 19.68 -0.89 -16.64
C GLY A 161 18.54 -1.51 -15.82
N PHE A 162 17.35 -0.95 -15.89
CA PHE A 162 16.14 -1.55 -15.27
C PHE A 162 15.92 -2.97 -15.83
N PRO A 163 15.48 -3.93 -15.03
CA PRO A 163 15.22 -5.28 -15.49
C PRO A 163 14.17 -5.32 -16.61
N PRO A 164 14.22 -6.31 -17.53
CA PRO A 164 13.15 -6.54 -18.49
C PRO A 164 11.82 -6.72 -17.78
N SER A 165 10.83 -5.89 -18.14
CA SER A 165 9.53 -5.82 -17.45
C SER A 165 8.50 -5.15 -18.35
N ALA A 166 7.22 -5.42 -18.10
CA ALA A 166 6.10 -4.71 -18.72
C ALA A 166 5.86 -3.31 -18.11
N ILE A 167 6.61 -2.92 -17.09
CA ILE A 167 6.43 -1.66 -16.38
C ILE A 167 6.81 -0.47 -17.27
N SER A 168 5.79 0.31 -17.62
CA SER A 168 5.91 1.61 -18.29
C SER A 168 4.73 2.47 -17.84
N LEU A 169 4.89 3.79 -17.81
CA LEU A 169 3.83 4.70 -17.43
C LEU A 169 3.17 5.35 -18.65
N HIS A 170 1.87 5.54 -18.59
CA HIS A 170 1.15 6.41 -19.49
C HIS A 170 1.55 7.87 -19.25
N LYS A 171 1.28 8.75 -20.22
CA LYS A 171 1.70 10.15 -20.11
C LYS A 171 1.08 10.89 -18.92
N HIS A 172 -0.19 10.63 -18.61
CA HIS A 172 -0.83 11.23 -17.44
C HIS A 172 -0.21 10.73 -16.13
N GLU A 173 0.15 9.44 -16.04
CA GLU A 173 0.81 8.82 -14.90
C GLU A 173 2.22 9.41 -14.70
N ALA A 174 2.99 9.50 -15.79
CA ALA A 174 4.34 10.08 -15.77
C ALA A 174 4.32 11.55 -15.31
N ARG A 175 3.34 12.35 -15.77
CA ARG A 175 3.14 13.73 -15.29
C ARG A 175 2.80 13.79 -13.80
N GLY A 176 1.98 12.87 -13.31
CA GLY A 176 1.65 12.76 -11.89
C GLY A 176 2.86 12.44 -11.02
N VAL A 177 3.68 11.48 -11.45
CA VAL A 177 4.94 11.13 -10.78
C VAL A 177 5.93 12.30 -10.80
N ASP A 178 6.10 12.96 -11.94
CA ASP A 178 6.98 14.12 -12.07
C ASP A 178 6.54 15.25 -11.13
N TRP A 179 5.25 15.53 -11.08
CA TRP A 179 4.71 16.54 -10.18
C TRP A 179 5.01 16.21 -8.70
N ILE A 180 4.74 14.99 -8.24
CA ILE A 180 5.01 14.56 -6.86
C ILE A 180 6.50 14.69 -6.54
N ASN A 181 7.37 14.23 -7.42
CA ASN A 181 8.80 14.24 -7.20
C ASN A 181 9.41 15.64 -7.16
N ASN A 182 8.81 16.60 -7.88
CA ASN A 182 9.28 17.97 -7.96
C ASN A 182 8.62 18.92 -6.94
N VAL A 183 7.63 18.47 -6.18
CA VAL A 183 7.02 19.27 -5.11
C VAL A 183 8.10 19.62 -4.06
N LYS A 184 8.25 20.91 -3.80
CA LYS A 184 9.08 21.40 -2.69
C LYS A 184 8.32 21.28 -1.39
N GLU A 185 8.95 20.68 -0.42
CA GLU A 185 8.36 20.49 0.90
C GLU A 185 8.48 21.76 1.75
N PHE A 186 7.44 22.03 2.53
CA PHE A 186 7.46 23.06 3.54
C PHE A 186 8.56 22.78 4.58
N GLY A 187 9.19 23.82 5.06
CA GLY A 187 10.22 23.75 6.09
C GLY A 187 11.63 23.45 5.56
N SER A 188 11.85 22.35 4.90
CA SER A 188 13.18 21.99 4.36
C SER A 188 13.49 22.66 3.02
N GLY A 189 12.45 22.98 2.22
CA GLY A 189 12.60 23.43 0.83
C GLY A 189 13.13 22.33 -0.11
N MET A 190 13.29 21.11 0.39
CA MET A 190 13.77 19.94 -0.33
C MET A 190 12.67 19.39 -1.23
N LYS A 191 13.03 18.82 -2.38
CA LYS A 191 12.09 18.07 -3.21
C LYS A 191 11.81 16.69 -2.59
N PHE A 192 10.60 16.16 -2.78
CA PHE A 192 10.23 14.84 -2.27
C PHE A 192 11.22 13.74 -2.71
N VAL A 193 11.59 13.71 -4.00
CA VAL A 193 12.55 12.73 -4.52
C VAL A 193 13.91 12.83 -3.85
N GLN A 194 14.40 14.05 -3.54
CA GLN A 194 15.68 14.26 -2.84
C GLN A 194 15.64 13.65 -1.44
N ARG A 195 14.52 13.82 -0.72
CA ARG A 195 14.30 13.21 0.60
C ARG A 195 14.44 11.70 0.54
N MET A 196 13.79 11.08 -0.44
CA MET A 196 13.78 9.62 -0.60
C MET A 196 15.15 9.08 -1.02
N LEU A 197 15.83 9.77 -1.93
CA LEU A 197 17.18 9.40 -2.33
C LEU A 197 18.18 9.50 -1.16
N MET A 198 18.15 10.58 -0.38
CA MET A 198 19.00 10.73 0.81
C MET A 198 18.74 9.60 1.82
N ALA A 199 17.47 9.26 2.09
CA ALA A 199 17.13 8.16 2.97
C ALA A 199 17.71 6.83 2.48
N ALA A 200 17.57 6.54 1.17
CA ALA A 200 18.06 5.32 0.54
C ALA A 200 19.61 5.28 0.47
N GLU A 201 20.26 6.41 0.21
CA GLU A 201 21.74 6.51 0.11
C GLU A 201 22.43 6.42 1.47
N GLU A 202 21.84 6.97 2.52
CA GLU A 202 22.47 7.08 3.82
C GLU A 202 22.16 5.96 4.80
N CYS A 203 21.10 5.17 4.59
CA CYS A 203 20.78 4.02 5.45
C CYS A 203 21.84 2.90 5.33
N ASP A 204 21.88 1.99 6.32
CA ASP A 204 22.78 0.82 6.29
C ASP A 204 22.24 -0.28 5.35
N ALA A 205 20.92 -0.45 5.27
CA ALA A 205 20.25 -1.41 4.39
C ALA A 205 18.87 -0.90 3.96
N MET A 206 18.35 -1.43 2.86
CA MET A 206 16.95 -1.23 2.48
C MET A 206 16.17 -2.52 2.68
N GLY A 207 14.98 -2.42 3.24
CA GLY A 207 14.09 -3.56 3.50
C GLY A 207 12.79 -3.45 2.71
N PHE A 208 12.23 -4.60 2.30
CA PHE A 208 11.00 -4.65 1.50
C PHE A 208 10.09 -5.80 1.94
N LYS A 209 8.79 -5.56 1.83
CA LYS A 209 7.75 -6.59 1.93
C LYS A 209 7.58 -7.25 0.56
N SER A 210 8.47 -8.15 0.21
CA SER A 210 8.48 -8.89 -1.05
C SER A 210 9.31 -10.15 -0.96
N CYS A 211 9.37 -10.94 -2.04
CA CYS A 211 10.18 -12.14 -2.19
C CYS A 211 10.94 -12.16 -3.51
N ASN A 212 12.01 -12.94 -3.57
CA ASN A 212 12.89 -13.03 -4.75
C ASN A 212 12.16 -13.49 -6.00
N GLU A 213 11.21 -14.40 -5.84
CA GLU A 213 10.46 -14.97 -6.94
C GLU A 213 9.57 -13.93 -7.64
N MET A 214 9.09 -12.94 -6.89
CA MET A 214 8.28 -11.84 -7.44
C MET A 214 9.16 -10.71 -7.98
N GLU A 215 10.16 -10.27 -7.21
CA GLU A 215 10.82 -9.00 -7.45
C GLU A 215 12.35 -9.03 -7.30
N GLY A 216 12.97 -10.20 -7.27
CA GLY A 216 14.42 -10.36 -7.16
C GLY A 216 15.25 -9.53 -8.16
N PRO A 217 14.92 -9.50 -9.44
CA PRO A 217 15.65 -8.68 -10.43
C PRO A 217 15.67 -7.18 -10.11
N PHE A 218 14.58 -6.65 -9.53
CA PHE A 218 14.52 -5.24 -9.11
C PHE A 218 15.36 -5.00 -7.85
N CYS A 219 15.42 -5.96 -6.93
CA CYS A 219 16.29 -5.89 -5.76
C CYS A 219 17.77 -5.88 -6.19
N GLU A 220 18.19 -6.75 -7.13
CA GLU A 220 19.55 -6.74 -7.69
C GLU A 220 19.89 -5.41 -8.37
N PHE A 221 18.94 -4.80 -9.07
CA PHE A 221 19.12 -3.48 -9.67
C PHE A 221 19.36 -2.42 -8.61
N LEU A 222 18.54 -2.41 -7.52
CA LEU A 222 18.66 -1.48 -6.41
C LEU A 222 19.97 -1.68 -5.64
N GLU A 223 20.38 -2.92 -5.41
CA GLU A 223 21.65 -3.24 -4.74
C GLU A 223 22.85 -2.68 -5.51
N LYS A 224 22.85 -2.83 -6.83
CA LYS A 224 23.87 -2.24 -7.70
C LYS A 224 23.85 -0.71 -7.68
N LYS A 225 22.63 -0.11 -7.66
CA LYS A 225 22.45 1.35 -7.67
C LYS A 225 22.91 1.97 -6.35
N PHE A 226 22.42 1.49 -5.22
CA PHE A 226 22.67 2.09 -3.91
C PHE A 226 23.90 1.49 -3.18
N LYS A 227 24.46 0.40 -3.68
CA LYS A 227 25.63 -0.31 -3.11
C LYS A 227 25.44 -0.70 -1.64
N LYS A 228 24.28 -1.23 -1.32
CA LYS A 228 23.93 -1.69 0.03
C LYS A 228 22.98 -2.89 -0.02
N PRO A 229 22.90 -3.66 1.06
CA PRO A 229 22.03 -4.83 1.12
C PRO A 229 20.56 -4.47 0.87
N MET A 230 19.90 -5.28 0.04
CA MET A 230 18.44 -5.30 -0.10
C MET A 230 17.91 -6.49 0.66
N ILE A 231 17.12 -6.24 1.69
CA ILE A 231 16.62 -7.27 2.59
C ILE A 231 15.14 -7.50 2.32
N LEU A 232 14.79 -8.72 1.95
CA LEU A 232 13.42 -9.13 1.71
C LEU A 232 12.83 -9.78 2.96
N ALA A 233 11.75 -9.22 3.47
CA ALA A 233 11.05 -9.78 4.65
C ALA A 233 10.10 -10.93 4.29
N GLY A 234 10.06 -11.35 3.03
CA GLY A 234 9.04 -12.23 2.49
C GLY A 234 7.76 -11.46 2.18
N PRO A 235 6.69 -12.15 1.78
CA PRO A 235 5.42 -11.51 1.46
C PRO A 235 4.78 -10.78 2.66
N VAL A 236 5.18 -11.06 3.89
CA VAL A 236 4.64 -10.53 5.17
C VAL A 236 3.13 -10.37 5.06
N LEU A 237 2.45 -11.50 4.99
CA LEU A 237 1.00 -11.51 4.86
C LEU A 237 0.37 -11.02 6.17
N PRO A 238 -0.67 -10.18 6.09
CA PRO A 238 -1.38 -9.81 7.31
C PRO A 238 -1.98 -11.06 7.95
N GLU A 239 -1.85 -11.18 9.27
CA GLU A 239 -2.48 -12.27 10.02
C GLU A 239 -3.98 -12.30 9.75
N PRO A 240 -4.59 -13.48 9.59
CA PRO A 240 -6.03 -13.59 9.45
C PRO A 240 -6.73 -12.87 10.62
N PRO A 241 -7.73 -12.03 10.34
CA PRO A 241 -8.44 -11.36 11.42
C PRO A 241 -9.07 -12.36 12.39
N THR A 242 -8.90 -12.13 13.68
CA THR A 242 -9.53 -12.95 14.74
C THR A 242 -11.01 -12.60 14.94
N SER A 243 -11.44 -11.45 14.41
CA SER A 243 -12.83 -11.01 14.43
C SER A 243 -13.67 -11.71 13.37
N THR A 244 -14.97 -11.78 13.60
CA THR A 244 -15.93 -12.20 12.57
C THR A 244 -16.33 -11.03 11.69
N LEU A 245 -16.70 -11.31 10.45
CA LEU A 245 -17.27 -10.31 9.56
C LEU A 245 -18.55 -9.72 10.16
N ASP A 246 -18.73 -8.41 10.08
CA ASP A 246 -19.93 -7.73 10.52
C ASP A 246 -21.18 -8.41 9.95
N GLU A 247 -22.15 -8.67 10.81
CA GLU A 247 -23.38 -9.41 10.45
C GLU A 247 -24.10 -8.81 9.24
N LYS A 248 -24.03 -7.50 9.10
CA LYS A 248 -24.59 -6.76 7.96
C LYS A 248 -23.96 -7.23 6.63
N TRP A 249 -22.62 -7.37 6.59
CA TRP A 249 -21.91 -7.75 5.39
C TRP A 249 -22.01 -9.26 5.14
N ALA A 250 -21.90 -10.07 6.20
CA ALA A 250 -22.06 -11.49 6.11
C ALA A 250 -23.44 -11.86 5.52
N LYS A 251 -24.54 -11.34 6.09
CA LYS A 251 -25.89 -11.57 5.59
C LYS A 251 -26.11 -11.11 4.14
N TRP A 252 -25.45 -10.04 3.73
CA TRP A 252 -25.59 -9.55 2.37
C TRP A 252 -24.82 -10.44 1.39
N LEU A 253 -23.58 -10.81 1.70
CA LEU A 253 -22.74 -11.66 0.87
C LEU A 253 -23.28 -13.09 0.74
N ASP A 254 -23.86 -13.65 1.81
CA ASP A 254 -24.45 -14.99 1.85
C ASP A 254 -25.65 -15.17 0.90
N GLN A 255 -26.23 -14.07 0.38
CA GLN A 255 -27.33 -14.16 -0.59
C GLN A 255 -26.87 -14.58 -1.98
N PHE A 256 -25.56 -14.52 -2.26
CA PHE A 256 -25.00 -14.69 -3.59
C PHE A 256 -24.22 -15.99 -3.73
N LYS A 257 -24.15 -16.48 -4.95
CA LYS A 257 -23.38 -17.68 -5.29
C LYS A 257 -21.89 -17.45 -5.05
N ALA A 258 -21.15 -18.53 -4.84
CA ALA A 258 -19.71 -18.50 -4.76
C ALA A 258 -19.12 -17.82 -6.00
N LYS A 259 -18.09 -16.96 -5.77
CA LYS A 259 -17.34 -16.27 -6.81
C LYS A 259 -18.17 -15.40 -7.76
N SER A 260 -19.31 -14.84 -7.29
CA SER A 260 -20.20 -14.04 -8.13
C SER A 260 -20.23 -12.56 -7.78
N VAL A 261 -19.67 -12.14 -6.63
CA VAL A 261 -19.72 -10.76 -6.14
C VAL A 261 -18.46 -9.99 -6.53
N ILE A 262 -18.64 -8.77 -7.03
CA ILE A 262 -17.57 -7.80 -7.19
C ILE A 262 -17.39 -7.07 -5.87
N PHE A 263 -16.21 -7.10 -5.30
CA PHE A 263 -15.81 -6.20 -4.24
C PHE A 263 -14.93 -5.10 -4.82
N CYS A 264 -15.17 -3.85 -4.43
CA CYS A 264 -14.36 -2.72 -4.83
C CYS A 264 -13.93 -1.91 -3.60
N SER A 265 -12.63 -1.60 -3.49
CA SER A 265 -12.12 -0.72 -2.45
C SER A 265 -10.84 -0.02 -2.90
N PHE A 266 -10.76 1.29 -2.67
CA PHE A 266 -9.60 2.11 -3.02
C PHE A 266 -8.82 2.58 -1.78
N GLY A 267 -8.93 1.84 -0.68
CA GLY A 267 -8.23 2.13 0.56
C GLY A 267 -8.75 3.35 1.31
N SER A 268 -7.91 3.90 2.18
CA SER A 268 -8.33 4.95 3.12
C SER A 268 -8.14 6.39 2.60
N GLU A 269 -7.45 6.60 1.50
CA GLU A 269 -7.03 7.93 1.04
C GLU A 269 -7.61 8.33 -0.32
N ALA A 270 -7.81 7.38 -1.24
CA ALA A 270 -8.25 7.68 -2.59
C ALA A 270 -9.67 8.28 -2.65
N ARG A 271 -9.81 9.34 -3.43
CA ARG A 271 -11.08 9.97 -3.76
C ARG A 271 -11.13 10.24 -5.26
N LEU A 272 -12.12 9.71 -5.92
CA LEU A 272 -12.33 9.93 -7.34
C LEU A 272 -12.97 11.32 -7.60
N GLU A 273 -12.75 11.86 -8.78
CA GLU A 273 -13.63 12.89 -9.32
C GLU A 273 -15.04 12.32 -9.49
N ARG A 274 -16.05 13.18 -9.40
CA ARG A 274 -17.45 12.74 -9.41
C ARG A 274 -17.82 11.94 -10.66
N ASP A 275 -17.36 12.39 -11.82
CA ASP A 275 -17.67 11.73 -13.10
C ASP A 275 -17.03 10.35 -13.16
N GLN A 276 -15.78 10.20 -12.70
CA GLN A 276 -15.09 8.91 -12.67
C GLN A 276 -15.68 7.97 -11.60
N PHE A 277 -16.14 8.50 -10.46
CA PHE A 277 -16.91 7.72 -9.50
C PHE A 277 -18.18 7.14 -10.13
N GLN A 278 -18.91 7.95 -10.92
CA GLN A 278 -20.11 7.48 -11.60
C GLN A 278 -19.80 6.47 -12.71
N GLU A 279 -18.75 6.68 -13.50
CA GLU A 279 -18.32 5.69 -14.49
C GLU A 279 -17.98 4.35 -13.87
N LEU A 280 -17.31 4.34 -12.70
CA LEU A 280 -16.96 3.12 -11.98
C LEU A 280 -18.20 2.32 -11.55
N ILE A 281 -19.13 2.96 -10.85
CA ILE A 281 -20.31 2.25 -10.33
C ILE A 281 -21.32 1.88 -11.43
N LEU A 282 -21.43 2.69 -12.48
CA LEU A 282 -22.20 2.35 -13.68
C LEU A 282 -21.58 1.17 -14.44
N GLY A 283 -20.25 1.07 -14.43
CA GLY A 283 -19.55 -0.10 -14.97
C GLY A 283 -19.95 -1.38 -14.22
N PHE A 284 -20.04 -1.35 -12.88
CA PHE A 284 -20.53 -2.49 -12.10
C PHE A 284 -22.01 -2.79 -12.41
N GLU A 285 -22.85 -1.77 -12.54
CA GLU A 285 -24.24 -1.95 -12.94
C GLU A 285 -24.37 -2.71 -14.28
N LEU A 286 -23.56 -2.31 -15.29
CA LEU A 286 -23.55 -2.91 -16.63
C LEU A 286 -23.12 -4.38 -16.63
N THR A 287 -22.30 -4.83 -15.68
CA THR A 287 -21.90 -6.24 -15.60
C THR A 287 -23.08 -7.17 -15.32
N GLY A 288 -24.09 -6.68 -14.59
CA GLY A 288 -25.18 -7.50 -14.06
C GLY A 288 -24.80 -8.29 -12.79
N PHE A 289 -23.53 -8.36 -12.39
CA PHE A 289 -23.10 -9.06 -11.17
C PHE A 289 -23.48 -8.28 -9.91
N PRO A 290 -23.64 -8.96 -8.76
CA PRO A 290 -23.72 -8.31 -7.47
C PRO A 290 -22.42 -7.58 -7.15
N PHE A 291 -22.48 -6.42 -6.47
CA PHE A 291 -21.30 -5.66 -6.09
C PHE A 291 -21.40 -4.96 -4.75
N LEU A 292 -20.28 -4.90 -4.04
CA LEU A 292 -20.06 -4.10 -2.83
C LEU A 292 -18.90 -3.15 -3.10
N ALA A 293 -19.19 -1.86 -3.23
CA ALA A 293 -18.22 -0.81 -3.44
C ALA A 293 -18.01 0.02 -2.16
N ALA A 294 -16.89 -0.18 -1.49
CA ALA A 294 -16.47 0.58 -0.31
C ALA A 294 -15.56 1.73 -0.77
N LEU A 295 -16.17 2.87 -1.09
CA LEU A 295 -15.53 4.03 -1.69
C LEU A 295 -15.76 5.28 -0.84
N LYS A 296 -14.76 6.15 -0.72
CA LYS A 296 -14.98 7.47 -0.13
C LYS A 296 -15.90 8.32 -1.01
N PRO A 297 -16.64 9.28 -0.40
CA PRO A 297 -17.34 10.29 -1.18
C PRO A 297 -16.39 10.94 -2.17
N PRO A 298 -16.79 11.08 -3.45
CA PRO A 298 -15.94 11.71 -4.46
C PRO A 298 -15.72 13.19 -4.16
N ILE A 299 -14.78 13.80 -4.86
CA ILE A 299 -14.45 15.20 -4.67
C ILE A 299 -15.71 16.06 -4.89
N GLY A 300 -15.95 16.96 -3.93
CA GLY A 300 -17.11 17.85 -3.95
C GLY A 300 -18.43 17.26 -3.44
N ALA A 301 -18.44 16.03 -2.93
CA ALA A 301 -19.59 15.43 -2.27
C ALA A 301 -19.31 15.15 -0.78
N GLU A 302 -20.31 15.29 0.08
CA GLU A 302 -20.19 14.95 1.50
C GLU A 302 -20.46 13.46 1.75
N THR A 303 -21.33 12.86 0.95
CA THR A 303 -21.70 11.44 1.04
C THR A 303 -21.61 10.75 -0.32
N VAL A 304 -21.50 9.43 -0.33
CA VAL A 304 -21.54 8.65 -1.58
C VAL A 304 -22.93 8.72 -2.23
N GLU A 305 -23.98 8.84 -1.40
CA GLU A 305 -25.36 8.92 -1.83
C GLU A 305 -25.66 10.14 -2.73
N GLU A 306 -25.03 11.28 -2.40
CA GLU A 306 -25.17 12.53 -3.20
C GLU A 306 -24.53 12.44 -4.59
N ALA A 307 -23.58 11.50 -4.73
CA ALA A 307 -22.84 11.32 -5.98
C ALA A 307 -23.43 10.24 -6.88
N LEU A 308 -24.37 9.43 -6.39
CA LEU A 308 -24.99 8.36 -7.18
C LEU A 308 -25.72 8.93 -8.42
N PRO A 309 -25.63 8.26 -9.57
CA PRO A 309 -26.43 8.59 -10.74
C PRO A 309 -27.93 8.49 -10.46
N GLU A 310 -28.72 9.28 -11.16
CA GLU A 310 -30.18 9.26 -11.02
C GLU A 310 -30.74 7.83 -11.25
N GLY A 311 -31.60 7.38 -10.35
CA GLY A 311 -32.25 6.05 -10.40
C GLY A 311 -31.31 4.86 -10.19
N PHE A 312 -30.01 5.10 -9.90
CA PHE A 312 -29.02 4.01 -9.72
C PHE A 312 -29.38 3.09 -8.55
N ARG A 313 -29.78 3.67 -7.43
CA ARG A 313 -30.12 2.91 -6.21
C ARG A 313 -31.30 1.96 -6.45
N GLU A 314 -32.31 2.42 -7.18
CA GLU A 314 -33.50 1.62 -7.52
C GLU A 314 -33.16 0.48 -8.46
N ARG A 315 -32.34 0.74 -9.48
CA ARG A 315 -31.93 -0.30 -10.46
C ARG A 315 -30.99 -1.35 -9.89
N THR A 316 -30.28 -1.04 -8.81
CA THR A 316 -29.28 -1.93 -8.21
C THR A 316 -29.69 -2.44 -6.83
N ALA A 317 -30.90 -2.12 -6.33
CA ALA A 317 -31.34 -2.34 -4.95
C ALA A 317 -31.15 -3.78 -4.44
N GLU A 318 -31.32 -4.80 -5.30
CA GLU A 318 -31.22 -6.20 -4.92
C GLU A 318 -29.79 -6.78 -4.98
N ARG A 319 -28.84 -6.06 -5.62
CA ARG A 319 -27.52 -6.63 -5.93
C ARG A 319 -26.36 -5.66 -5.76
N GLY A 320 -26.59 -4.37 -5.51
CA GLY A 320 -25.56 -3.35 -5.44
C GLY A 320 -25.53 -2.58 -4.14
N VAL A 321 -24.37 -2.45 -3.53
CA VAL A 321 -24.13 -1.60 -2.37
C VAL A 321 -22.97 -0.68 -2.64
N VAL A 322 -23.18 0.63 -2.46
CA VAL A 322 -22.11 1.63 -2.40
C VAL A 322 -22.06 2.17 -0.97
N HIS A 323 -20.89 2.04 -0.32
CA HIS A 323 -20.71 2.35 1.10
C HIS A 323 -19.54 3.32 1.30
N GLY A 324 -19.81 4.46 1.96
CA GLY A 324 -18.82 5.52 2.20
C GLY A 324 -17.89 5.29 3.42
N GLY A 325 -18.19 4.27 4.23
CA GLY A 325 -17.48 4.00 5.47
C GLY A 325 -16.41 2.91 5.35
N TRP A 326 -15.71 2.69 6.46
CA TRP A 326 -14.74 1.61 6.58
C TRP A 326 -15.41 0.22 6.55
N VAL A 327 -14.72 -0.75 5.97
CA VAL A 327 -15.15 -2.16 5.92
C VAL A 327 -13.99 -3.09 6.32
N GLN A 328 -14.33 -4.29 6.76
CA GLN A 328 -13.37 -5.35 7.12
C GLN A 328 -12.83 -6.02 5.84
N GLN A 329 -11.96 -5.33 5.08
CA GLN A 329 -11.51 -5.72 3.75
C GLN A 329 -11.03 -7.18 3.67
N GLN A 330 -10.14 -7.61 4.58
CA GLN A 330 -9.61 -8.98 4.57
C GLN A 330 -10.70 -10.03 4.72
N LEU A 331 -11.68 -9.80 5.60
CA LEU A 331 -12.79 -10.73 5.81
C LEU A 331 -13.75 -10.77 4.62
N ILE A 332 -13.93 -9.63 3.94
CA ILE A 332 -14.74 -9.58 2.71
C ILE A 332 -14.00 -10.31 1.59
N LEU A 333 -12.71 -10.07 1.39
CA LEU A 333 -11.90 -10.75 0.37
C LEU A 333 -11.87 -12.28 0.54
N SER A 334 -11.89 -12.75 1.78
CA SER A 334 -11.94 -14.20 2.09
C SER A 334 -13.32 -14.83 1.98
N HIS A 335 -14.38 -14.02 1.78
CA HIS A 335 -15.74 -14.55 1.70
C HIS A 335 -15.97 -15.32 0.40
N PRO A 336 -16.54 -16.56 0.46
CA PRO A 336 -16.69 -17.43 -0.72
C PRO A 336 -17.44 -16.82 -1.89
N SER A 337 -18.36 -15.88 -1.65
CA SER A 337 -19.12 -15.23 -2.72
C SER A 337 -18.32 -14.20 -3.51
N VAL A 338 -17.19 -13.68 -2.97
CA VAL A 338 -16.38 -12.67 -3.65
C VAL A 338 -15.56 -13.33 -4.77
N GLY A 339 -15.84 -12.96 -6.01
CA GLY A 339 -15.18 -13.49 -7.21
C GLY A 339 -14.16 -12.52 -7.81
N CYS A 340 -14.34 -11.21 -7.60
CA CYS A 340 -13.51 -10.18 -8.18
C CYS A 340 -13.23 -9.07 -7.16
N PHE A 341 -11.99 -8.56 -7.15
CA PHE A 341 -11.58 -7.39 -6.40
C PHE A 341 -11.10 -6.29 -7.34
N VAL A 342 -11.84 -5.19 -7.39
CA VAL A 342 -11.45 -3.98 -8.10
C VAL A 342 -10.68 -3.08 -7.15
N THR A 343 -9.41 -2.87 -7.43
CA THR A 343 -8.48 -2.21 -6.51
C THR A 343 -7.71 -1.06 -7.16
N HIS A 344 -7.39 -0.03 -6.36
CA HIS A 344 -6.47 1.04 -6.76
C HIS A 344 -4.99 0.63 -6.83
N CYS A 345 -4.67 -0.64 -6.64
CA CYS A 345 -3.33 -1.21 -6.73
C CYS A 345 -2.33 -0.75 -5.66
N GLY A 346 -2.79 -0.29 -4.48
CA GLY A 346 -1.92 -0.10 -3.32
C GLY A 346 -1.31 -1.42 -2.86
N TRP A 347 0.01 -1.44 -2.56
CA TRP A 347 0.75 -2.68 -2.30
C TRP A 347 0.16 -3.54 -1.18
N GLY A 348 -0.36 -2.91 -0.11
CA GLY A 348 -1.05 -3.62 0.97
C GLY A 348 -2.30 -4.37 0.49
N SER A 349 -3.16 -3.71 -0.28
CA SER A 349 -4.39 -4.31 -0.81
C SER A 349 -4.12 -5.42 -1.81
N LEU A 350 -3.08 -5.28 -2.65
CA LEU A 350 -2.64 -6.34 -3.55
C LEU A 350 -2.13 -7.56 -2.78
N SER A 351 -1.32 -7.35 -1.74
CA SER A 351 -0.83 -8.44 -0.89
C SER A 351 -1.96 -9.21 -0.19
N GLU A 352 -3.00 -8.51 0.26
CA GLU A 352 -4.20 -9.14 0.82
C GLU A 352 -4.97 -9.95 -0.22
N ALA A 353 -5.13 -9.41 -1.42
CA ALA A 353 -5.90 -10.07 -2.47
C ALA A 353 -5.19 -11.29 -3.06
N MET A 354 -3.86 -11.25 -3.19
CA MET A 354 -3.05 -12.33 -3.76
C MET A 354 -3.15 -13.66 -2.97
N VAL A 355 -3.53 -13.63 -1.71
CA VAL A 355 -3.72 -14.84 -0.89
C VAL A 355 -5.18 -15.30 -0.81
N ASN A 356 -6.08 -14.58 -1.48
CA ASN A 356 -7.49 -14.91 -1.57
C ASN A 356 -7.83 -15.50 -2.96
N GLU A 357 -9.04 -15.99 -3.16
CA GLU A 357 -9.46 -16.62 -4.43
C GLU A 357 -10.09 -15.65 -5.42
N CYS A 358 -10.31 -14.39 -5.00
CA CYS A 358 -10.89 -13.37 -5.86
C CYS A 358 -9.91 -12.92 -6.94
N GLN A 359 -10.39 -12.69 -8.14
CA GLN A 359 -9.59 -12.23 -9.28
C GLN A 359 -9.38 -10.72 -9.22
N LEU A 360 -8.23 -10.24 -9.71
CA LEU A 360 -7.86 -8.82 -9.64
C LEU A 360 -8.29 -8.05 -10.88
N VAL A 361 -8.97 -6.93 -10.65
CA VAL A 361 -9.16 -5.85 -11.63
C VAL A 361 -8.42 -4.63 -11.12
N LEU A 362 -7.47 -4.17 -11.91
CA LEU A 362 -6.47 -3.19 -11.53
C LEU A 362 -6.89 -1.81 -12.07
N LEU A 363 -7.12 -0.86 -11.18
CA LEU A 363 -7.49 0.52 -11.54
C LEU A 363 -6.61 1.50 -10.76
N PRO A 364 -5.32 1.61 -11.14
CA PRO A 364 -4.37 2.48 -10.44
C PRO A 364 -4.72 3.95 -10.59
N ASP A 365 -4.34 4.76 -9.60
CA ASP A 365 -4.57 6.22 -9.59
C ASP A 365 -3.24 6.98 -9.52
N VAL A 366 -2.54 6.94 -8.40
CA VAL A 366 -1.37 7.81 -8.13
C VAL A 366 -0.15 7.06 -7.59
N GLY A 367 1.00 7.69 -7.65
CA GLY A 367 2.23 7.23 -6.98
C GLY A 367 2.81 5.95 -7.57
N ASP A 368 2.95 4.93 -6.73
CA ASP A 368 3.45 3.61 -7.09
C ASP A 368 2.38 2.68 -7.69
N GLN A 369 1.11 3.06 -7.62
CA GLN A 369 -0.01 2.21 -8.02
C GLN A 369 0.03 1.79 -9.50
N PRO A 370 0.36 2.67 -10.48
CA PRO A 370 0.52 2.24 -11.87
C PRO A 370 1.64 1.21 -12.06
N ILE A 371 2.74 1.35 -11.34
CA ILE A 371 3.86 0.41 -11.40
C ILE A 371 3.43 -0.95 -10.85
N ASN A 372 2.75 -0.96 -9.70
CA ASN A 372 2.19 -2.16 -9.12
C ASN A 372 1.18 -2.84 -10.06
N ALA A 373 0.34 -2.05 -10.75
CA ALA A 373 -0.62 -2.58 -11.72
C ALA A 373 0.09 -3.28 -12.89
N ARG A 374 1.15 -2.68 -13.47
CA ARG A 374 1.96 -3.28 -14.55
C ARG A 374 2.69 -4.54 -14.07
N LEU A 375 3.24 -4.53 -12.85
CA LEU A 375 3.83 -5.71 -12.23
C LEU A 375 2.81 -6.86 -12.15
N MET A 376 1.62 -6.58 -11.60
CA MET A 376 0.59 -7.60 -11.41
C MET A 376 -0.04 -8.07 -12.72
N GLY A 377 -0.41 -7.14 -13.61
CA GLY A 377 -1.08 -7.45 -14.87
C GLY A 377 -0.14 -7.90 -15.98
N GLY A 378 1.05 -7.30 -16.06
CA GLY A 378 2.02 -7.53 -17.12
C GLY A 378 3.02 -8.63 -16.81
N ASP A 379 3.77 -8.49 -15.71
CA ASP A 379 4.85 -9.41 -15.38
C ASP A 379 4.35 -10.69 -14.71
N LEU A 380 3.52 -10.57 -13.67
CA LEU A 380 2.98 -11.73 -12.94
C LEU A 380 1.72 -12.33 -13.58
N ARG A 381 1.01 -11.57 -14.41
CA ARG A 381 -0.22 -11.95 -15.12
C ARG A 381 -1.33 -12.46 -14.20
N VAL A 382 -1.51 -11.78 -13.07
CA VAL A 382 -2.50 -12.17 -12.03
C VAL A 382 -3.73 -11.27 -11.99
N GLY A 383 -3.84 -10.30 -12.89
CA GLY A 383 -4.95 -9.36 -12.96
C GLY A 383 -5.09 -8.70 -14.31
N VAL A 384 -6.17 -7.93 -14.48
CA VAL A 384 -6.46 -7.15 -15.69
C VAL A 384 -6.56 -5.68 -15.31
N GLU A 385 -5.90 -4.81 -16.06
CA GLU A 385 -6.12 -3.38 -15.91
C GLU A 385 -7.38 -2.91 -16.62
N VAL A 386 -8.07 -1.97 -15.99
CA VAL A 386 -9.12 -1.19 -16.67
C VAL A 386 -8.44 -0.25 -17.66
N GLU A 387 -8.90 -0.28 -18.90
CA GLU A 387 -8.38 0.60 -19.95
C GLU A 387 -8.62 2.08 -19.59
N LYS A 388 -7.57 2.89 -19.70
CA LYS A 388 -7.57 4.32 -19.40
C LYS A 388 -7.04 5.12 -20.59
N GLY A 389 -7.49 6.34 -20.73
CA GLY A 389 -6.94 7.27 -21.72
C GLY A 389 -5.46 7.56 -21.46
N GLU A 390 -4.64 7.44 -22.50
CA GLU A 390 -3.18 7.67 -22.45
C GLU A 390 -2.83 9.07 -21.94
N GLU A 391 -3.59 10.09 -22.36
CA GLU A 391 -3.30 11.48 -22.06
C GLU A 391 -4.00 11.99 -20.78
N ASP A 392 -5.24 11.57 -20.55
CA ASP A 392 -6.09 12.11 -19.49
C ASP A 392 -6.31 11.15 -18.31
N GLY A 393 -6.01 9.85 -18.50
CA GLY A 393 -6.19 8.85 -17.48
C GLY A 393 -7.64 8.49 -17.18
N LEU A 394 -8.59 8.97 -17.98
CA LEU A 394 -10.00 8.70 -17.78
C LEU A 394 -10.35 7.28 -18.22
N PHE A 395 -11.18 6.62 -17.45
CA PHE A 395 -11.77 5.33 -17.81
C PHE A 395 -13.27 5.46 -18.02
N THR A 396 -13.84 4.50 -18.72
CA THR A 396 -15.26 4.44 -19.02
C THR A 396 -15.94 3.29 -18.31
N ARG A 397 -17.26 3.37 -18.14
CA ARG A 397 -18.08 2.27 -17.59
C ARG A 397 -17.96 0.98 -18.39
N GLU A 398 -17.82 1.10 -19.71
CA GLU A 398 -17.59 -0.05 -20.60
C GLU A 398 -16.22 -0.68 -20.34
N GLY A 399 -15.17 0.13 -20.12
CA GLY A 399 -13.83 -0.35 -19.75
C GLY A 399 -13.86 -1.12 -18.44
N VAL A 400 -14.53 -0.58 -17.42
CA VAL A 400 -14.72 -1.28 -16.12
C VAL A 400 -15.51 -2.59 -16.30
N MET A 401 -16.63 -2.55 -17.01
CA MET A 401 -17.44 -3.74 -17.29
C MET A 401 -16.61 -4.81 -18.00
N ASN A 402 -15.88 -4.45 -19.04
CA ASN A 402 -15.07 -5.38 -19.83
C ASN A 402 -13.98 -6.05 -18.98
N ALA A 403 -13.25 -5.28 -18.15
CA ALA A 403 -12.22 -5.81 -17.28
C ALA A 403 -12.79 -6.79 -16.24
N VAL A 404 -13.93 -6.46 -15.63
CA VAL A 404 -14.61 -7.34 -14.67
C VAL A 404 -15.08 -8.63 -15.33
N ARG A 405 -15.75 -8.53 -16.48
CA ARG A 405 -16.25 -9.72 -17.21
C ARG A 405 -15.09 -10.63 -17.63
N LEU A 406 -13.98 -10.05 -18.09
CA LEU A 406 -12.82 -10.83 -18.52
C LEU A 406 -12.30 -11.76 -17.42
N VAL A 407 -12.33 -11.36 -16.16
CA VAL A 407 -11.84 -12.18 -15.06
C VAL A 407 -12.91 -13.05 -14.41
N MET A 408 -14.19 -12.68 -14.53
CA MET A 408 -15.31 -13.40 -13.88
C MET A 408 -16.04 -14.39 -14.80
N GLU A 409 -16.01 -14.18 -16.12
CA GLU A 409 -16.67 -15.10 -17.07
C GLU A 409 -15.71 -16.23 -17.50
N ASP A 410 -16.27 -17.43 -17.69
CA ASP A 410 -15.46 -18.63 -17.98
C ASP A 410 -15.02 -18.76 -19.45
N ASP A 411 -15.60 -17.98 -20.36
CA ASP A 411 -15.43 -18.11 -21.80
C ASP A 411 -14.11 -17.52 -22.32
N SER A 412 -13.46 -16.64 -21.53
CA SER A 412 -12.25 -15.94 -21.93
C SER A 412 -11.00 -16.77 -21.71
N GLU A 413 -10.21 -17.00 -22.77
CA GLU A 413 -8.90 -17.66 -22.66
C GLU A 413 -7.93 -16.82 -21.81
N ILE A 414 -7.93 -15.48 -21.95
CA ILE A 414 -7.13 -14.57 -21.14
C ILE A 414 -7.57 -14.67 -19.66
N GLY A 415 -8.88 -14.69 -19.40
CA GLY A 415 -9.39 -14.85 -18.04
C GLY A 415 -8.99 -16.20 -17.43
N LYS A 416 -8.95 -17.27 -18.20
CA LYS A 416 -8.45 -18.59 -17.75
C LYS A 416 -6.96 -18.54 -17.39
N GLU A 417 -6.14 -17.91 -18.24
CA GLU A 417 -4.70 -17.75 -17.99
C GLU A 417 -4.48 -16.99 -16.67
N ILE A 418 -5.17 -15.86 -16.48
CA ILE A 418 -5.07 -15.04 -15.28
C ILE A 418 -5.47 -15.83 -14.02
N ARG A 419 -6.60 -16.53 -14.05
CA ARG A 419 -7.06 -17.36 -12.94
C ARG A 419 -6.04 -18.46 -12.60
N THR A 420 -5.43 -19.07 -13.61
CA THR A 420 -4.39 -20.08 -13.43
C THR A 420 -3.16 -19.47 -12.78
N LYS A 421 -2.67 -18.36 -13.30
CA LYS A 421 -1.49 -17.66 -12.75
C LYS A 421 -1.73 -17.15 -11.34
N HIS A 422 -2.90 -16.58 -11.07
CA HIS A 422 -3.26 -16.15 -9.73
C HIS A 422 -3.30 -17.34 -8.75
N SER A 423 -3.86 -18.49 -9.14
CA SER A 423 -3.87 -19.69 -8.32
C SER A 423 -2.45 -20.23 -8.04
N GLU A 424 -1.56 -20.24 -9.05
CA GLU A 424 -0.15 -20.63 -8.89
C GLU A 424 0.57 -19.73 -7.88
N TRP A 425 0.41 -18.40 -8.01
CA TRP A 425 1.01 -17.43 -7.09
C TRP A 425 0.43 -17.52 -5.68
N ARG A 426 -0.89 -17.69 -5.56
CA ARG A 426 -1.54 -17.88 -4.27
C ARG A 426 -1.00 -19.12 -3.55
N GLU A 427 -0.90 -20.25 -4.24
CA GLU A 427 -0.33 -21.49 -3.69
C GLU A 427 1.13 -21.29 -3.25
N PHE A 428 1.92 -20.59 -4.06
CA PHE A 428 3.30 -20.26 -3.73
C PHE A 428 3.38 -19.39 -2.47
N LEU A 429 2.62 -18.30 -2.39
CA LEU A 429 2.64 -17.34 -1.29
C LEU A 429 2.15 -17.93 0.04
N LEU A 430 1.23 -18.91 -0.02
CA LEU A 430 0.70 -19.62 1.14
C LEU A 430 1.52 -20.86 1.52
N ARG A 431 2.64 -21.13 0.85
CA ARG A 431 3.49 -22.27 1.16
C ARG A 431 4.03 -22.18 2.58
N GLU A 432 3.84 -23.25 3.35
CA GLU A 432 4.34 -23.34 4.71
C GLU A 432 5.86 -23.11 4.75
N GLY A 433 6.29 -22.24 5.65
CA GLY A 433 7.71 -21.91 5.84
C GLY A 433 8.28 -20.86 4.90
N LEU A 434 7.57 -20.42 3.85
CA LEU A 434 8.07 -19.41 2.92
C LEU A 434 8.43 -18.11 3.65
N GLU A 435 7.45 -17.53 4.36
CA GLU A 435 7.66 -16.28 5.10
C GLU A 435 8.73 -16.43 6.18
N SER A 436 8.72 -17.54 6.90
CA SER A 436 9.73 -17.82 7.96
C SER A 436 11.13 -17.90 7.40
N SER A 437 11.34 -18.53 6.23
CA SER A 437 12.67 -18.62 5.62
C SER A 437 13.24 -17.26 5.26
N TYR A 438 12.44 -16.41 4.62
CA TYR A 438 12.82 -15.03 4.31
C TYR A 438 13.13 -14.22 5.56
N PHE A 439 12.32 -14.41 6.60
CA PHE A 439 12.48 -13.67 7.84
C PHE A 439 13.68 -14.14 8.65
N ASP A 440 14.05 -15.42 8.59
CA ASP A 440 15.27 -15.95 9.20
C ASP A 440 16.53 -15.39 8.53
N ASP A 441 16.52 -15.29 7.18
CA ASP A 441 17.59 -14.62 6.43
C ASP A 441 17.67 -13.12 6.75
N PHE A 442 16.52 -12.47 6.95
CA PHE A 442 16.45 -11.06 7.34
C PHE A 442 17.06 -10.81 8.73
N CYS A 443 16.97 -11.77 9.64
CA CYS A 443 17.50 -11.67 11.01
C CYS A 443 18.96 -12.12 11.15
N SER A 444 19.55 -12.74 10.12
CA SER A 444 20.92 -13.22 10.11
C SER A 444 21.95 -12.15 9.75
#